data_0f08ea17b4660a4b0e6abb34b1e9717a
#
_entry.id   0f08ea17b4660a4b0e6abb34b1e9717a
#
_cell.length_a   1.000
_cell.length_b   1.000
_cell.length_c   1.000
_cell.angle_alpha   90.00
_cell.angle_beta   90.00
_cell.angle_gamma   90.00
#
_symmetry.space_group_name_H-M   'P 1'
#
loop_
_entity.id
_entity.type
_entity.pdbx_description
1 polymer ?
#
loop_
_entity_poly.entity_id
_entity_poly.type
_entity_poly.pdbx_seq_one_letter_code
_entity_poly.pdbx_strand_id
1 'polypeptide(L)'
;AAEYAKIKGEAVKNFIIKFLNPIDNLERVGTGVNVSDEMKPFIDGVGMILREMSGILEKENVVKFSPVGQPFDPTTMEAIASDESEDVKEETVVEVYQAGYVFTENNESFALRPARVKVARPKY
;
A
#
# COMPACT_ATOMS: atom_id res chain seq x y z
N ALA A 1 -26.06 15.60 -11.07
CA ALA A 1 -25.37 15.87 -9.82
C ALA A 1 -24.63 14.64 -9.28
N ALA A 2 -25.36 13.57 -8.93
CA ALA A 2 -24.71 12.36 -8.39
C ALA A 2 -23.81 11.66 -9.43
N GLU A 3 -24.22 11.62 -10.67
CA GLU A 3 -23.44 11.02 -11.76
C GLU A 3 -22.17 11.81 -12.03
N TYR A 4 -22.25 13.12 -12.00
CA TYR A 4 -21.08 13.99 -12.20
C TYR A 4 -20.06 13.78 -11.09
N ALA A 5 -20.50 13.74 -9.82
CA ALA A 5 -19.62 13.51 -8.69
C ALA A 5 -18.94 12.14 -8.77
N LYS A 6 -19.66 11.11 -9.21
CA LYS A 6 -19.12 9.76 -9.39
C LYS A 6 -18.06 9.72 -10.48
N ILE A 7 -18.33 10.33 -11.63
CA ILE A 7 -17.38 10.39 -12.75
C ILE A 7 -16.13 11.14 -12.34
N LYS A 8 -16.28 12.26 -11.63
CA LYS A 8 -15.16 13.04 -11.12
C LYS A 8 -14.32 12.22 -10.14
N GLY A 9 -14.96 11.50 -9.22
CA GLY A 9 -14.27 10.64 -8.26
C GLY A 9 -13.48 9.53 -8.94
N GLU A 10 -14.05 8.88 -9.93
CA GLU A 10 -13.38 7.83 -10.69
C GLU A 10 -12.19 8.37 -11.48
N ALA A 11 -12.33 9.56 -12.08
CA ALA A 11 -11.24 10.20 -12.81
C ALA A 11 -10.08 10.53 -11.88
N VAL A 12 -10.35 11.06 -10.69
CA VAL A 12 -9.34 11.36 -9.69
C VAL A 12 -8.63 10.09 -9.23
N LYS A 13 -9.38 9.03 -8.94
CA LYS A 13 -8.80 7.75 -8.54
C LYS A 13 -7.88 7.18 -9.62
N ASN A 14 -8.33 7.18 -10.86
CA ASN A 14 -7.53 6.69 -11.99
C ASN A 14 -6.26 7.50 -12.19
N PHE A 15 -6.32 8.80 -11.95
CA PHE A 15 -5.16 9.68 -12.01
C PHE A 15 -4.17 9.35 -10.89
N ILE A 16 -4.64 9.16 -9.67
CA ILE A 16 -3.81 8.84 -8.50
C ILE A 16 -3.09 7.51 -8.69
N ILE A 17 -3.76 6.50 -9.24
CA ILE A 17 -3.17 5.18 -9.47
C ILE A 17 -1.87 5.28 -10.28
N LYS A 18 -1.81 6.20 -11.23
CA LYS A 18 -0.63 6.38 -12.07
C LYS A 18 0.60 6.85 -11.29
N PHE A 19 0.41 7.46 -10.13
CA PHE A 19 1.51 7.94 -9.28
C PHE A 19 1.99 6.91 -8.27
N LEU A 20 1.26 5.81 -8.08
CA LEU A 20 1.61 4.83 -7.04
C LEU A 20 2.93 4.12 -7.32
N ASN A 21 3.20 3.76 -8.57
CA ASN A 21 4.47 3.14 -8.95
C ASN A 21 5.67 4.07 -8.75
N PRO A 22 5.63 5.34 -9.20
CA PRO A 22 6.70 6.29 -8.89
C PRO A 22 6.93 6.49 -7.39
N ILE A 23 5.86 6.51 -6.61
CA ILE A 23 5.98 6.63 -5.14
C ILE A 23 6.70 5.42 -4.58
N ASP A 24 6.35 4.20 -5.02
CA ASP A 24 7.03 2.97 -4.61
C ASP A 24 8.53 3.03 -4.93
N ASN A 25 8.88 3.53 -6.10
CA ASN A 25 10.28 3.64 -6.52
C ASN A 25 11.05 4.61 -5.63
N LEU A 26 10.42 5.72 -5.23
CA LEU A 26 11.01 6.66 -4.30
C LEU A 26 11.19 6.04 -2.91
N GLU A 27 10.24 5.23 -2.47
CA GLU A 27 10.33 4.56 -1.18
C GLU A 27 11.50 3.56 -1.11
N ARG A 28 11.90 3.02 -2.25
CA ARG A 28 13.04 2.09 -2.32
C ARG A 28 14.38 2.80 -2.20
N VAL A 29 14.41 4.12 -2.36
CA VAL A 29 15.65 4.88 -2.17
C VAL A 29 16.10 4.76 -0.73
N GLY A 30 17.29 4.23 -0.53
CA GLY A 30 17.85 4.03 0.80
C GLY A 30 17.47 2.72 1.48
N THR A 31 16.61 1.89 0.85
CA THR A 31 16.31 0.56 1.37
C THR A 31 17.22 -0.47 0.71
N GLY A 32 17.70 -1.45 1.48
CA GLY A 32 18.52 -2.53 0.97
C GLY A 32 19.94 -2.13 0.58
N VAL A 33 20.37 -0.93 0.93
CA VAL A 33 21.71 -0.41 0.63
C VAL A 33 22.35 0.04 1.93
N ASN A 34 23.67 -0.18 2.08
CA ASN A 34 24.41 0.40 3.18
C ASN A 34 24.52 1.91 2.95
N VAL A 35 23.78 2.67 3.74
CA VAL A 35 23.71 4.11 3.62
C VAL A 35 24.95 4.71 4.32
N SER A 36 25.79 5.39 3.55
CA SER A 36 26.91 6.13 4.15
C SER A 36 26.38 7.40 4.83
N ASP A 37 27.16 7.92 5.79
CA ASP A 37 26.79 9.16 6.48
C ASP A 37 26.64 10.33 5.51
N GLU A 38 27.39 10.33 4.41
CA GLU A 38 27.30 11.38 3.40
C GLU A 38 25.98 11.36 2.64
N MET A 39 25.39 10.17 2.44
CA MET A 39 24.11 10.00 1.72
C MET A 39 22.91 10.23 2.61
N LYS A 40 23.08 10.12 3.91
CA LYS A 40 21.97 10.19 4.86
C LYS A 40 21.10 11.45 4.74
N PRO A 41 21.68 12.68 4.59
CA PRO A 41 20.83 13.86 4.41
C PRO A 41 19.97 13.80 3.16
N PHE A 42 20.46 13.21 2.07
CA PHE A 42 19.68 13.06 0.83
C PHE A 42 18.53 12.09 1.03
N ILE A 43 18.78 10.97 1.69
CA ILE A 43 17.75 9.97 1.97
C ILE A 43 16.70 10.53 2.92
N ASP A 44 17.11 11.28 3.92
CA ASP A 44 16.18 11.95 4.83
C ASP A 44 15.33 12.98 4.09
N GLY A 45 15.91 13.69 3.13
CA GLY A 45 15.18 14.63 2.27
C GLY A 45 14.11 13.93 1.43
N VAL A 46 14.46 12.81 0.82
CA VAL A 46 13.49 12.00 0.06
C VAL A 46 12.37 11.51 0.97
N GLY A 47 12.72 11.06 2.18
CA GLY A 47 11.72 10.65 3.17
C GLY A 47 10.74 11.74 3.55
N MET A 48 11.21 12.98 3.65
CA MET A 48 10.34 14.13 3.91
C MET A 48 9.37 14.38 2.76
N ILE A 49 9.84 14.27 1.51
CA ILE A 49 8.99 14.43 0.33
C ILE A 49 7.93 13.33 0.29
N LEU A 50 8.32 12.10 0.61
CA LEU A 50 7.37 10.98 0.65
C LEU A 50 6.28 11.19 1.70
N ARG A 51 6.64 11.71 2.87
CA ARG A 51 5.65 12.04 3.91
C ARG A 51 4.71 13.14 3.47
N GLU A 52 5.23 14.13 2.74
CA GLU A 52 4.40 15.20 2.18
C GLU A 52 3.41 14.64 1.16
N MET A 53 3.87 13.75 0.26
CA MET A 53 3.00 13.08 -0.71
C MET A 53 1.93 12.24 -0.02
N SER A 54 2.30 11.50 1.02
CA SER A 54 1.33 10.71 1.81
C SER A 54 0.28 11.59 2.46
N GLY A 55 0.68 12.75 2.97
CA GLY A 55 -0.25 13.72 3.54
C GLY A 55 -1.24 14.27 2.53
N ILE A 56 -0.79 14.53 1.30
CA ILE A 56 -1.66 14.99 0.21
C ILE A 56 -2.67 13.89 -0.14
N LEU A 57 -2.20 12.64 -0.25
CA LEU A 57 -3.08 11.51 -0.55
C LEU A 57 -4.12 11.29 0.55
N GLU A 58 -3.72 11.42 1.81
CA GLU A 58 -4.64 11.28 2.95
C GLU A 58 -5.75 12.32 2.90
N LYS A 59 -5.46 13.55 2.48
CA LYS A 59 -6.46 14.60 2.30
C LYS A 59 -7.47 14.25 1.21
N GLU A 60 -7.06 13.42 0.26
CA GLU A 60 -7.92 12.91 -0.80
C GLU A 60 -8.50 11.53 -0.44
N ASN A 61 -8.43 11.14 0.83
CA ASN A 61 -8.95 9.88 1.37
C ASN A 61 -8.26 8.64 0.82
N VAL A 62 -7.01 8.77 0.41
CA VAL A 62 -6.18 7.66 -0.07
C VAL A 62 -5.12 7.35 0.97
N VAL A 63 -5.12 6.13 1.46
CA VAL A 63 -4.22 5.70 2.53
C VAL A 63 -3.43 4.47 2.09
N LYS A 64 -2.14 4.48 2.37
CA LYS A 64 -1.25 3.34 2.16
C LYS A 64 -1.65 2.20 3.10
N PHE A 65 -1.61 0.98 2.57
CA PHE A 65 -2.12 -0.20 3.26
C PHE A 65 -1.06 -1.30 3.25
N SER A 66 -0.56 -1.65 4.43
CA SER A 66 0.43 -2.71 4.64
C SER A 66 -0.04 -3.66 5.74
N PRO A 67 -0.82 -4.68 5.41
CA PRO A 67 -1.57 -5.47 6.41
C PRO A 67 -0.81 -6.63 7.03
N VAL A 68 0.46 -6.48 7.39
CA VAL A 68 1.23 -7.54 8.06
C VAL A 68 0.55 -7.94 9.37
N GLY A 69 0.38 -9.24 9.57
CA GLY A 69 -0.24 -9.77 10.78
C GLY A 69 -1.76 -9.83 10.76
N GLN A 70 -2.38 -9.33 9.69
CA GLN A 70 -3.84 -9.34 9.57
C GLN A 70 -4.32 -10.55 8.78
N PRO A 71 -5.60 -10.95 8.97
CA PRO A 71 -6.19 -11.99 8.13
C PRO A 71 -6.17 -11.59 6.66
N PHE A 72 -5.97 -12.56 5.79
CA PHE A 72 -5.98 -12.31 4.35
C PHE A 72 -7.39 -11.95 3.87
N ASP A 73 -7.48 -10.86 3.10
CA ASP A 73 -8.74 -10.35 2.54
C ASP A 73 -8.58 -10.21 1.02
N PRO A 74 -9.22 -11.07 0.23
CA PRO A 74 -9.08 -11.03 -1.23
C PRO A 74 -9.65 -9.76 -1.87
N THR A 75 -10.45 -8.97 -1.17
CA THR A 75 -10.99 -7.71 -1.71
C THR A 75 -9.95 -6.60 -1.73
N THR A 76 -8.94 -6.66 -0.86
CA THR A 76 -7.92 -5.62 -0.74
C THR A 76 -6.49 -6.14 -0.93
N MET A 77 -6.31 -7.44 -1.03
CA MET A 77 -4.99 -8.08 -1.07
C MET A 77 -4.91 -9.11 -2.19
N GLU A 78 -3.71 -9.31 -2.69
CA GLU A 78 -3.39 -10.36 -3.66
C GLU A 78 -2.29 -11.22 -3.07
N ALA A 79 -2.56 -12.50 -2.86
CA ALA A 79 -1.56 -13.43 -2.36
C ALA A 79 -0.69 -13.92 -3.52
N ILE A 80 0.57 -13.53 -3.53
CA ILE A 80 1.51 -13.94 -4.58
C ILE A 80 2.47 -15.04 -4.13
N ALA A 81 2.45 -15.36 -2.85
CA ALA A 81 3.21 -16.47 -2.27
C ALA A 81 2.49 -16.96 -1.02
N SER A 82 2.70 -18.24 -0.68
CA SER A 82 2.11 -18.80 0.53
C SER A 82 3.00 -19.90 1.10
N ASP A 83 2.99 -20.03 2.42
CA ASP A 83 3.63 -21.12 3.15
C ASP A 83 2.62 -21.71 4.13
N GLU A 84 2.77 -22.99 4.45
CA GLU A 84 2.00 -23.60 5.51
C GLU A 84 2.63 -23.31 6.86
N SER A 85 1.81 -23.09 7.88
CA SER A 85 2.28 -22.82 9.24
C SER A 85 1.34 -23.41 10.28
N GLU A 86 1.92 -23.98 11.32
CA GLU A 86 1.16 -24.48 12.47
C GLU A 86 0.75 -23.33 13.41
N ASP A 87 1.38 -22.17 13.25
CA ASP A 87 1.19 -21.01 14.14
C ASP A 87 -0.04 -20.18 13.80
N VAL A 88 -0.69 -20.43 12.67
CA VAL A 88 -1.86 -19.67 12.25
C VAL A 88 -3.11 -20.56 12.19
N LYS A 89 -4.25 -19.99 12.57
CA LYS A 89 -5.54 -20.67 12.51
C LYS A 89 -6.32 -20.35 11.24
N GLU A 90 -5.95 -19.26 10.57
CA GLU A 90 -6.54 -18.81 9.33
C GLU A 90 -5.45 -18.24 8.44
N GLU A 91 -5.73 -18.02 7.17
CA GLU A 91 -4.77 -17.40 6.27
C GLU A 91 -4.41 -16.01 6.80
N THR A 92 -3.14 -15.80 7.07
CA THR A 92 -2.62 -14.58 7.71
C THR A 92 -1.48 -14.00 6.89
N VAL A 93 -1.47 -12.69 6.72
CA VAL A 93 -0.40 -11.99 6.00
C VAL A 93 0.86 -11.99 6.84
N VAL A 94 1.96 -12.53 6.29
CA VAL A 94 3.25 -12.56 6.97
C VAL A 94 4.26 -11.60 6.38
N GLU A 95 4.09 -11.20 5.12
CA GLU A 95 4.98 -10.26 4.46
C GLU A 95 4.21 -9.48 3.40
N VAL A 96 4.54 -8.20 3.22
CA VAL A 96 3.99 -7.35 2.17
C VAL A 96 5.10 -7.02 1.18
N TYR A 97 4.98 -7.51 -0.05
CA TYR A 97 5.95 -7.24 -1.11
C TYR A 97 5.71 -5.87 -1.77
N GLN A 98 4.46 -5.48 -1.88
CA GLN A 98 4.07 -4.18 -2.42
C GLN A 98 2.84 -3.70 -1.66
N ALA A 99 2.95 -2.52 -1.06
CA ALA A 99 1.84 -1.94 -0.32
C ALA A 99 0.67 -1.64 -1.26
N GLY A 100 -0.54 -1.83 -0.76
CA GLY A 100 -1.74 -1.39 -1.44
C GLY A 100 -2.09 0.04 -1.07
N TYR A 101 -3.10 0.57 -1.73
CA TYR A 101 -3.66 1.87 -1.41
C TYR A 101 -5.18 1.75 -1.41
N VAL A 102 -5.80 2.29 -0.38
CA VAL A 102 -7.23 2.21 -0.16
C VAL A 102 -7.83 3.60 -0.22
N PHE A 103 -8.91 3.74 -0.97
CA PHE A 103 -9.70 4.96 -1.03
C PHE A 103 -10.98 4.75 -0.24
N THR A 104 -11.30 5.69 0.64
CA THR A 104 -12.50 5.62 1.48
C THR A 104 -13.43 6.79 1.16
N GLU A 105 -14.69 6.49 0.88
CA GLU A 105 -15.72 7.48 0.60
C GLU A 105 -17.06 6.97 1.13
N ASN A 106 -17.79 7.79 1.85
CA ASN A 106 -19.14 7.47 2.37
C ASN A 106 -19.16 6.15 3.17
N ASN A 107 -18.13 5.93 4.00
CA ASN A 107 -17.96 4.71 4.81
C ASN A 107 -17.71 3.44 4.00
N GLU A 108 -17.46 3.58 2.69
CA GLU A 108 -17.04 2.47 1.84
C GLU A 108 -15.56 2.62 1.50
N SER A 109 -14.85 1.50 1.49
CA SER A 109 -13.43 1.47 1.16
C SER A 109 -13.19 0.64 -0.08
N PHE A 110 -12.36 1.16 -0.99
CA PHE A 110 -12.02 0.49 -2.24
C PHE A 110 -10.51 0.44 -2.37
N ALA A 111 -9.99 -0.72 -2.76
CA ALA A 111 -8.58 -0.82 -3.08
C ALA A 111 -8.33 -0.19 -4.44
N LEU A 112 -7.52 0.86 -4.48
CA LEU A 112 -7.03 1.43 -5.74
C LEU A 112 -6.00 0.51 -6.36
N ARG A 113 -5.22 -0.13 -5.50
CA ARG A 113 -4.24 -1.13 -5.85
C ARG A 113 -4.16 -2.10 -4.69
N PRO A 114 -4.30 -3.42 -4.93
CA PRO A 114 -4.22 -4.36 -3.82
C PRO A 114 -2.82 -4.45 -3.25
N ALA A 115 -2.71 -4.79 -1.98
CA ALA A 115 -1.44 -5.13 -1.36
C ALA A 115 -1.01 -6.51 -1.87
N ARG A 116 0.21 -6.63 -2.38
CA ARG A 116 0.77 -7.92 -2.78
C ARG A 116 1.49 -8.52 -1.59
N VAL A 117 1.02 -9.69 -1.18
CA VAL A 117 1.39 -10.26 0.11
C VAL A 117 1.81 -11.71 0.01
N LYS A 118 2.55 -12.14 1.02
CA LYS A 118 2.78 -13.54 1.30
C LYS A 118 1.90 -13.90 2.48
N VAL A 119 1.21 -15.04 2.38
CA VAL A 119 0.33 -15.53 3.45
C VAL A 119 0.87 -16.80 4.07
N ALA A 120 0.61 -16.98 5.35
CA ALA A 120 0.76 -18.25 6.03
C ALA A 120 -0.62 -18.91 6.05
N ARG A 121 -0.69 -20.16 5.62
CA ARG A 121 -1.92 -20.96 5.65
C ARG A 121 -1.87 -21.97 6.77
N PRO A 122 -3.01 -22.28 7.41
CA PRO A 122 -3.03 -23.33 8.42
C PRO A 122 -2.56 -24.65 7.84
N LYS A 123 -1.78 -25.36 8.62
CA LYS A 123 -1.33 -26.70 8.28
C LYS A 123 -2.28 -27.70 8.93
N TYR A 124 -2.95 -28.48 8.09
CA TYR A 124 -3.87 -29.52 8.56
C TYR A 124 -3.20 -30.88 8.61
#